data_05fab22a9685b96052ec498066313658
#
_entry.id   05fab22a9685b96052ec498066313658
#
_cell.length_a   1.000
_cell.length_b   1.000
_cell.length_c   1.000
_cell.angle_alpha   90.00
_cell.angle_beta   90.00
_cell.angle_gamma   90.00
#
_symmetry.space_group_name_H-M   'P 1'
#
loop_
_entity.id
_entity.type
_entity.pdbx_description
1 polymer ?
#
loop_
_entity_poly.entity_id
_entity_poly.type
_entity_poly.pdbx_seq_one_letter_code
_entity_poly.pdbx_strand_id
1 'polypeptide(L)'
;MRDDGTVWSHESGEGPLVVLVHGAMDRSGGMLRVRRELVADHRVARYDRRGYGRSLAAGPAVSFDQQVDDLAAVVAGRPAVLAGHSFGGLVCLALAERRPDLVRAVLAYEAPRMWEPWWPGMGAEIAARDRGPGAVSEAEAGDAAEWMLRRMIGDALWEKLPPRMRAERRAEGYALMADMRGVRPPAPPPYDAAAVTVPVVAAHGSEARPHHRRATEELARDVPRGEAPTIEGAGHGAHLSHPVEFAGLVRRSVALAGGEPGR
;
A
#
# COMPACT_ATOMS: atom_id res chain seq x y z
N MET A 1 -10.61 12.42 19.86
CA MET A 1 -9.99 11.17 19.41
C MET A 1 -11.12 10.18 19.25
N ARG A 2 -11.41 9.68 18.04
CA ARG A 2 -12.50 8.70 17.87
C ARG A 2 -11.92 7.35 18.32
N ASP A 3 -12.52 6.78 19.33
CA ASP A 3 -12.11 5.47 19.91
C ASP A 3 -13.08 4.36 19.44
N ASP A 4 -13.55 4.48 18.19
CA ASP A 4 -14.52 3.59 17.59
C ASP A 4 -13.89 2.50 16.69
N GLY A 5 -12.56 2.33 16.80
CA GLY A 5 -11.80 1.36 15.99
C GLY A 5 -11.68 1.71 14.51
N THR A 6 -12.13 2.90 14.09
CA THR A 6 -12.04 3.34 12.71
C THR A 6 -10.66 3.90 12.36
N VAL A 7 -10.27 3.78 11.08
CA VAL A 7 -9.02 4.35 10.60
C VAL A 7 -9.18 5.85 10.33
N TRP A 8 -8.12 6.62 10.60
CA TRP A 8 -8.09 8.04 10.26
C TRP A 8 -8.00 8.23 8.75
N SER A 9 -8.85 9.08 8.20
CA SER A 9 -8.84 9.48 6.80
C SER A 9 -9.02 10.99 6.62
N HIS A 10 -8.60 11.50 5.47
CA HIS A 10 -8.77 12.90 5.07
C HIS A 10 -9.02 12.99 3.58
N GLU A 11 -10.02 13.77 3.20
CA GLU A 11 -10.41 13.99 1.82
C GLU A 11 -10.32 15.48 1.44
N SER A 12 -10.01 15.76 0.18
CA SER A 12 -9.90 17.14 -0.35
C SER A 12 -9.96 17.13 -1.88
N GLY A 13 -10.30 18.29 -2.46
CA GLY A 13 -10.54 18.45 -3.89
C GLY A 13 -11.94 18.04 -4.30
N GLU A 14 -12.24 18.17 -5.59
CA GLU A 14 -13.51 17.83 -6.22
C GLU A 14 -13.27 16.99 -7.48
N GLY A 15 -14.31 16.34 -8.01
CA GLY A 15 -14.21 15.50 -9.21
C GLY A 15 -14.16 13.99 -8.91
N PRO A 16 -13.61 13.17 -9.81
CA PRO A 16 -13.50 11.71 -9.62
C PRO A 16 -12.75 11.36 -8.34
N LEU A 17 -13.26 10.39 -7.60
CA LEU A 17 -12.64 9.96 -6.34
C LEU A 17 -11.41 9.09 -6.61
N VAL A 18 -10.28 9.50 -6.03
CA VAL A 18 -9.02 8.75 -5.94
C VAL A 18 -8.72 8.47 -4.47
N VAL A 19 -8.40 7.24 -4.13
CA VAL A 19 -7.94 6.87 -2.78
C VAL A 19 -6.48 6.47 -2.83
N LEU A 20 -5.62 7.20 -2.09
CA LEU A 20 -4.19 6.93 -1.99
C LEU A 20 -3.92 6.02 -0.77
N VAL A 21 -3.30 4.85 -1.03
CA VAL A 21 -3.07 3.80 -0.03
C VAL A 21 -1.58 3.56 0.14
N HIS A 22 -1.06 3.89 1.33
CA HIS A 22 0.37 3.78 1.64
C HIS A 22 0.84 2.34 1.89
N GLY A 23 2.14 2.10 1.74
CA GLY A 23 2.80 0.83 1.99
C GLY A 23 3.04 0.50 3.47
N ALA A 24 3.70 -0.64 3.72
CA ALA A 24 4.17 -0.99 5.06
C ALA A 24 5.20 0.03 5.54
N MET A 25 5.18 0.34 6.84
CA MET A 25 6.07 1.33 7.47
C MET A 25 6.04 2.72 6.82
N ASP A 26 4.94 3.06 6.14
CA ASP A 26 4.63 4.40 5.64
C ASP A 26 3.33 4.91 6.31
N ARG A 27 2.93 6.12 6.00
CA ARG A 27 1.73 6.80 6.50
C ARG A 27 1.10 7.60 5.37
N SER A 28 -0.14 8.02 5.51
CA SER A 28 -0.80 8.92 4.56
C SER A 28 -0.02 10.22 4.31
N GLY A 29 0.87 10.59 5.23
CA GLY A 29 1.81 11.71 5.07
C GLY A 29 2.77 11.54 3.89
N GLY A 30 3.21 10.32 3.58
CA GLY A 30 4.04 10.02 2.42
C GLY A 30 3.35 10.34 1.09
N MET A 31 2.03 10.24 1.05
CA MET A 31 1.22 10.52 -0.14
C MET A 31 0.89 12.02 -0.35
N LEU A 32 1.37 12.92 0.52
CA LEU A 32 1.02 14.34 0.44
C LEU A 32 1.50 15.04 -0.83
N ARG A 33 2.67 14.66 -1.36
CA ARG A 33 3.19 15.23 -2.61
C ARG A 33 2.32 14.82 -3.80
N VAL A 34 2.00 13.55 -3.92
CA VAL A 34 1.08 13.01 -4.95
C VAL A 34 -0.31 13.67 -4.84
N ARG A 35 -0.84 13.78 -3.61
CA ARG A 35 -2.12 14.47 -3.39
C ARG A 35 -2.09 15.91 -3.95
N ARG A 36 -1.02 16.68 -3.75
CA ARG A 36 -0.92 18.07 -4.24
C ARG A 36 -1.03 18.16 -5.75
N GLU A 37 -0.51 17.17 -6.46
CA GLU A 37 -0.59 17.09 -7.93
C GLU A 37 -2.00 16.77 -8.43
N LEU A 38 -2.85 16.12 -7.60
CA LEU A 38 -4.15 15.60 -8.01
C LEU A 38 -5.34 16.45 -7.59
N VAL A 39 -5.25 17.25 -6.52
CA VAL A 39 -6.40 17.93 -5.92
C VAL A 39 -7.02 19.04 -6.78
N ALA A 40 -6.37 19.46 -7.84
CA ALA A 40 -6.91 20.46 -8.77
C ALA A 40 -8.02 19.87 -9.66
N ASP A 41 -7.97 18.57 -9.93
CA ASP A 41 -8.83 17.87 -10.91
C ASP A 41 -9.47 16.59 -10.34
N HIS A 42 -9.13 16.22 -9.10
CA HIS A 42 -9.65 15.01 -8.46
C HIS A 42 -10.03 15.26 -7.00
N ARG A 43 -11.03 14.54 -6.54
CA ARG A 43 -11.32 14.35 -5.12
C ARG A 43 -10.37 13.28 -4.59
N VAL A 44 -9.48 13.65 -3.69
CA VAL A 44 -8.41 12.76 -3.20
C VAL A 44 -8.62 12.44 -1.73
N ALA A 45 -8.86 11.17 -1.44
CA ALA A 45 -8.84 10.60 -0.10
C ALA A 45 -7.48 9.95 0.16
N ARG A 46 -7.01 10.06 1.39
CA ARG A 46 -5.85 9.34 1.93
C ARG A 46 -6.13 8.97 3.37
N TYR A 47 -5.65 7.85 3.82
CA TYR A 47 -5.84 7.39 5.19
C TYR A 47 -4.59 6.76 5.76
N ASP A 48 -4.44 6.77 7.07
CA ASP A 48 -3.43 5.95 7.74
C ASP A 48 -4.01 4.57 7.96
N ARG A 49 -3.39 3.53 7.36
CA ARG A 49 -3.84 2.14 7.57
C ARG A 49 -3.79 1.79 9.05
N ARG A 50 -4.58 0.84 9.45
CA ARG A 50 -4.70 0.36 10.83
C ARG A 50 -3.34 0.09 11.47
N GLY A 51 -3.12 0.61 12.69
CA GLY A 51 -1.86 0.50 13.43
C GLY A 51 -0.73 1.42 12.96
N TYR A 52 -0.99 2.31 11.98
CA TYR A 52 -0.03 3.30 11.51
C TYR A 52 -0.50 4.73 11.80
N GLY A 53 0.45 5.62 12.06
CA GLY A 53 0.24 7.06 12.17
C GLY A 53 -0.90 7.43 13.10
N ARG A 54 -1.92 8.12 12.58
CA ARG A 54 -3.10 8.57 13.34
C ARG A 54 -4.10 7.46 13.63
N SER A 55 -3.93 6.31 12.94
CA SER A 55 -4.71 5.08 13.19
C SER A 55 -4.01 4.11 14.15
N LEU A 56 -2.96 4.55 14.86
CA LEU A 56 -2.22 3.72 15.81
C LEU A 56 -3.15 3.15 16.90
N ALA A 57 -4.07 3.97 17.41
CA ALA A 57 -5.04 3.57 18.44
C ALA A 57 -6.05 2.51 17.96
N ALA A 58 -6.27 2.36 16.65
CA ALA A 58 -7.09 1.29 16.10
C ALA A 58 -6.45 -0.10 16.23
N GLY A 59 -5.19 -0.16 16.68
CA GLY A 59 -4.40 -1.38 16.80
C GLY A 59 -3.97 -1.97 15.45
N PRO A 60 -3.16 -3.04 15.48
CA PRO A 60 -2.78 -3.77 14.28
C PRO A 60 -3.99 -4.51 13.68
N ALA A 61 -3.95 -4.79 12.38
CA ALA A 61 -4.96 -5.62 11.74
C ALA A 61 -4.92 -7.06 12.30
N VAL A 62 -6.08 -7.64 12.56
CA VAL A 62 -6.19 -9.04 13.01
C VAL A 62 -6.09 -10.01 11.83
N SER A 63 -6.40 -9.54 10.60
CA SER A 63 -6.27 -10.27 9.34
C SER A 63 -5.99 -9.32 8.19
N PHE A 64 -5.57 -9.86 7.04
CA PHE A 64 -5.47 -9.08 5.82
C PHE A 64 -6.85 -8.54 5.38
N ASP A 65 -7.91 -9.32 5.56
CA ASP A 65 -9.28 -8.95 5.20
C ASP A 65 -9.75 -7.69 5.94
N GLN A 66 -9.38 -7.52 7.19
CA GLN A 66 -9.70 -6.29 7.93
C GLN A 66 -9.11 -5.04 7.29
N GLN A 67 -7.95 -5.13 6.64
CA GLN A 67 -7.38 -4.01 5.90
C GLN A 67 -8.16 -3.69 4.63
N VAL A 68 -8.74 -4.71 4.00
CA VAL A 68 -9.63 -4.55 2.84
C VAL A 68 -10.95 -3.89 3.28
N ASP A 69 -11.50 -4.31 4.41
CA ASP A 69 -12.72 -3.73 4.99
C ASP A 69 -12.51 -2.25 5.39
N ASP A 70 -11.34 -1.92 5.97
CA ASP A 70 -10.97 -0.53 6.27
C ASP A 70 -10.93 0.33 4.99
N LEU A 71 -10.35 -0.19 3.90
CA LEU A 71 -10.33 0.53 2.61
C LEU A 71 -11.73 0.68 2.04
N ALA A 72 -12.58 -0.36 2.11
CA ALA A 72 -13.97 -0.30 1.69
C ALA A 72 -14.76 0.77 2.49
N ALA A 73 -14.50 0.88 3.79
CA ALA A 73 -15.08 1.92 4.64
C ALA A 73 -14.61 3.33 4.25
N VAL A 74 -13.34 3.51 3.88
CA VAL A 74 -12.81 4.79 3.38
C VAL A 74 -13.45 5.18 2.04
N VAL A 75 -13.65 4.22 1.14
CA VAL A 75 -14.39 4.42 -0.13
C VAL A 75 -15.84 4.82 0.12
N ALA A 76 -16.46 4.32 1.20
CA ALA A 76 -17.79 4.70 1.67
C ALA A 76 -18.88 4.54 0.59
N GLY A 77 -18.88 3.45 -0.15
CA GLY A 77 -19.87 3.13 -1.19
C GLY A 77 -19.73 3.94 -2.48
N ARG A 78 -18.73 4.80 -2.63
CA ARG A 78 -18.48 5.65 -3.80
C ARG A 78 -17.44 5.00 -4.72
N PRO A 79 -17.77 4.54 -5.95
CA PRO A 79 -16.80 3.95 -6.84
C PRO A 79 -15.57 4.86 -7.06
N ALA A 80 -14.36 4.35 -6.79
CA ALA A 80 -13.12 5.11 -6.76
C ALA A 80 -12.02 4.47 -7.62
N VAL A 81 -11.04 5.27 -8.04
CA VAL A 81 -9.74 4.77 -8.47
C VAL A 81 -8.86 4.61 -7.24
N LEU A 82 -8.27 3.43 -7.08
CA LEU A 82 -7.39 3.12 -5.96
C LEU A 82 -5.93 3.20 -6.40
N ALA A 83 -5.12 3.96 -5.69
CA ALA A 83 -3.69 4.09 -5.98
C ALA A 83 -2.88 3.62 -4.77
N GLY A 84 -2.37 2.39 -4.86
CA GLY A 84 -1.64 1.72 -3.80
C GLY A 84 -0.14 1.64 -4.07
N HIS A 85 0.66 2.00 -3.07
CA HIS A 85 2.09 1.80 -3.06
C HIS A 85 2.43 0.55 -2.26
N SER A 86 3.27 -0.33 -2.80
CA SER A 86 3.79 -1.51 -2.09
C SER A 86 2.65 -2.34 -1.48
N PHE A 87 2.67 -2.59 -0.17
CA PHE A 87 1.60 -3.30 0.54
C PHE A 87 0.21 -2.68 0.32
N GLY A 88 0.11 -1.35 0.20
CA GLY A 88 -1.14 -0.68 -0.14
C GLY A 88 -1.71 -1.11 -1.50
N GLY A 89 -0.84 -1.50 -2.45
CA GLY A 89 -1.25 -2.09 -3.72
C GLY A 89 -1.96 -3.43 -3.56
N LEU A 90 -1.51 -4.28 -2.60
CA LEU A 90 -2.19 -5.55 -2.30
C LEU A 90 -3.61 -5.33 -1.78
N VAL A 91 -3.76 -4.36 -0.87
CA VAL A 91 -5.09 -4.02 -0.30
C VAL A 91 -6.02 -3.50 -1.39
N CYS A 92 -5.51 -2.68 -2.33
CA CYS A 92 -6.27 -2.17 -3.47
C CYS A 92 -6.72 -3.30 -4.41
N LEU A 93 -5.82 -4.23 -4.75
CA LEU A 93 -6.10 -5.38 -5.62
C LEU A 93 -7.14 -6.32 -5.00
N ALA A 94 -7.00 -6.62 -3.72
CA ALA A 94 -7.96 -7.46 -3.00
C ALA A 94 -9.35 -6.82 -2.89
N LEU A 95 -9.43 -5.49 -2.70
CA LEU A 95 -10.73 -4.81 -2.74
C LEU A 95 -11.33 -4.85 -4.15
N ALA A 96 -10.51 -4.68 -5.19
CA ALA A 96 -10.95 -4.72 -6.58
C ALA A 96 -11.50 -6.11 -6.99
N GLU A 97 -10.88 -7.20 -6.50
CA GLU A 97 -11.38 -8.56 -6.68
C GLU A 97 -12.72 -8.76 -5.99
N ARG A 98 -12.82 -8.39 -4.70
CA ARG A 98 -13.98 -8.69 -3.86
C ARG A 98 -15.17 -7.75 -4.09
N ARG A 99 -14.89 -6.51 -4.43
CA ARG A 99 -15.88 -5.43 -4.59
C ARG A 99 -15.61 -4.60 -5.84
N PRO A 100 -15.68 -5.22 -7.04
CA PRO A 100 -15.50 -4.50 -8.31
C PRO A 100 -16.52 -3.37 -8.51
N ASP A 101 -17.65 -3.42 -7.81
CA ASP A 101 -18.65 -2.34 -7.76
C ASP A 101 -18.11 -1.05 -7.11
N LEU A 102 -17.14 -1.15 -6.21
CA LEU A 102 -16.50 -0.02 -5.51
C LEU A 102 -15.22 0.48 -6.19
N VAL A 103 -14.68 -0.26 -7.16
CA VAL A 103 -13.37 0.04 -7.76
C VAL A 103 -13.48 0.26 -9.25
N ARG A 104 -13.06 1.42 -9.74
CA ARG A 104 -13.07 1.76 -11.16
C ARG A 104 -11.79 1.33 -11.88
N ALA A 105 -10.66 1.46 -11.21
CA ALA A 105 -9.34 1.02 -11.66
C ALA A 105 -8.36 0.98 -10.48
N VAL A 106 -7.24 0.29 -10.63
CA VAL A 106 -6.17 0.20 -9.64
C VAL A 106 -4.85 0.66 -10.25
N LEU A 107 -4.16 1.58 -9.58
CA LEU A 107 -2.70 1.75 -9.68
C LEU A 107 -2.06 0.91 -8.57
N ALA A 108 -1.26 -0.08 -8.93
CA ALA A 108 -0.47 -0.89 -8.02
C ALA A 108 1.03 -0.64 -8.28
N TYR A 109 1.64 0.29 -7.51
CA TYR A 109 3.06 0.61 -7.66
C TYR A 109 3.91 -0.31 -6.80
N GLU A 110 4.72 -1.14 -7.46
CA GLU A 110 5.60 -2.13 -6.83
C GLU A 110 4.92 -2.97 -5.74
N ALA A 111 3.69 -3.40 -6.00
CA ALA A 111 2.95 -4.30 -5.11
C ALA A 111 3.70 -5.64 -4.99
N PRO A 112 4.04 -6.10 -3.77
CA PRO A 112 4.85 -7.29 -3.59
C PRO A 112 4.04 -8.58 -3.85
N ARG A 113 4.74 -9.67 -4.21
CA ARG A 113 4.18 -11.03 -4.30
C ARG A 113 4.91 -11.95 -3.32
N MET A 114 4.77 -11.68 -2.02
CA MET A 114 5.56 -12.32 -0.95
C MET A 114 5.25 -13.81 -0.76
N TRP A 115 4.17 -14.32 -1.34
CA TRP A 115 3.78 -15.73 -1.36
C TRP A 115 4.48 -16.54 -2.45
N GLU A 116 5.12 -15.85 -3.39
CA GLU A 116 5.83 -16.51 -4.48
C GLU A 116 7.16 -17.10 -4.02
N PRO A 117 7.52 -18.32 -4.46
CA PRO A 117 8.78 -18.98 -4.05
C PRO A 117 10.04 -18.20 -4.41
N TRP A 118 9.97 -17.37 -5.45
CA TRP A 118 11.10 -16.56 -5.92
C TRP A 118 11.22 -15.21 -5.19
N TRP A 119 10.25 -14.84 -4.34
CA TRP A 119 10.33 -13.58 -3.59
C TRP A 119 11.46 -13.65 -2.56
N PRO A 120 12.38 -12.66 -2.49
CA PRO A 120 13.47 -12.69 -1.52
C PRO A 120 12.94 -12.57 -0.10
N GLY A 121 13.54 -13.37 0.79
CA GLY A 121 13.05 -13.60 2.14
C GLY A 121 13.11 -12.43 3.14
N MET A 122 13.07 -11.15 2.70
CA MET A 122 13.04 -10.01 3.63
C MET A 122 11.88 -10.09 4.63
N GLY A 123 10.74 -10.66 4.19
CA GLY A 123 9.66 -11.00 5.10
C GLY A 123 10.00 -12.17 6.05
N ALA A 124 10.94 -13.09 5.71
CA ALA A 124 11.30 -14.22 6.58
C ALA A 124 11.92 -13.76 7.90
N GLU A 125 12.76 -12.71 7.88
CA GLU A 125 13.41 -12.17 9.08
C GLU A 125 12.40 -11.52 10.05
N ILE A 126 11.36 -10.84 9.53
CA ILE A 126 10.27 -10.30 10.37
C ILE A 126 9.41 -11.43 10.89
N ALA A 127 9.08 -12.43 10.06
CA ALA A 127 8.30 -13.58 10.49
C ALA A 127 9.04 -14.44 11.52
N ALA A 128 10.37 -14.57 11.43
CA ALA A 128 11.14 -15.27 12.44
C ALA A 128 11.04 -14.60 13.84
N ARG A 129 10.76 -13.30 13.85
CA ARG A 129 10.49 -12.54 15.09
C ARG A 129 9.02 -12.58 15.51
N ASP A 130 8.13 -12.92 14.60
CA ASP A 130 6.69 -12.99 14.86
C ASP A 130 6.29 -14.38 15.39
N ARG A 131 6.17 -14.50 16.70
CA ARG A 131 5.68 -15.71 17.38
C ARG A 131 4.15 -15.76 17.55
N GLY A 132 3.45 -14.87 16.84
CA GLY A 132 2.00 -14.74 16.88
C GLY A 132 1.48 -13.65 17.84
N PRO A 133 0.18 -13.38 17.79
CA PRO A 133 -0.44 -12.35 18.61
C PRO A 133 -0.24 -12.63 20.11
N GLY A 134 0.20 -11.63 20.87
CA GLY A 134 0.43 -11.72 22.31
C GLY A 134 1.74 -12.40 22.73
N ALA A 135 2.50 -13.01 21.81
CA ALA A 135 3.79 -13.65 22.11
C ALA A 135 5.00 -12.76 21.81
N VAL A 136 4.79 -11.57 21.30
CA VAL A 136 5.83 -10.57 20.96
C VAL A 136 5.65 -9.37 21.86
N SER A 137 6.70 -8.94 22.54
CA SER A 137 6.69 -7.73 23.36
C SER A 137 6.70 -6.47 22.50
N GLU A 138 6.30 -5.33 23.09
CA GLU A 138 6.34 -4.02 22.43
C GLU A 138 7.78 -3.66 21.99
N ALA A 139 8.77 -4.00 22.79
CA ALA A 139 10.18 -3.78 22.45
C ALA A 139 10.59 -4.56 21.18
N GLU A 140 10.26 -5.85 21.12
CA GLU A 140 10.56 -6.71 19.96
C GLU A 140 9.82 -6.26 18.70
N ALA A 141 8.56 -5.85 18.83
CA ALA A 141 7.81 -5.27 17.71
C ALA A 141 8.46 -3.95 17.23
N GLY A 142 8.86 -3.09 18.17
CA GLY A 142 9.59 -1.86 17.89
C GLY A 142 10.93 -2.10 17.20
N ASP A 143 11.67 -3.12 17.60
CA ASP A 143 12.95 -3.51 16.97
C ASP A 143 12.73 -4.01 15.54
N ALA A 144 11.64 -4.71 15.26
CA ALA A 144 11.29 -5.12 13.90
C ALA A 144 10.96 -3.91 13.00
N ALA A 145 10.22 -2.92 13.53
CA ALA A 145 9.94 -1.67 12.82
C ALA A 145 11.22 -0.88 12.51
N GLU A 146 12.09 -0.71 13.50
CA GLU A 146 13.38 -0.04 13.33
C GLU A 146 14.26 -0.77 12.30
N TRP A 147 14.37 -2.09 12.40
CA TRP A 147 15.14 -2.90 11.45
C TRP A 147 14.64 -2.69 10.00
N MET A 148 13.32 -2.70 9.78
CA MET A 148 12.74 -2.46 8.47
C MET A 148 13.06 -1.05 7.97
N LEU A 149 12.88 -0.03 8.80
CA LEU A 149 13.13 1.36 8.42
C LEU A 149 14.60 1.61 8.11
N ARG A 150 15.53 1.07 8.89
CA ARG A 150 16.97 1.15 8.59
C ARG A 150 17.31 0.57 7.22
N ARG A 151 16.64 -0.52 6.82
CA ARG A 151 16.81 -1.10 5.46
C ARG A 151 16.16 -0.25 4.35
N MET A 152 15.09 0.49 4.66
CA MET A 152 14.39 1.34 3.69
C MET A 152 15.08 2.69 3.47
N ILE A 153 15.50 3.34 4.54
CA ILE A 153 16.03 4.72 4.49
C ILE A 153 17.52 4.80 4.82
N GLY A 154 18.14 3.72 5.28
CA GLY A 154 19.54 3.65 5.71
C GLY A 154 19.78 4.12 7.14
N ASP A 155 20.83 3.58 7.77
CA ASP A 155 21.19 3.88 9.16
C ASP A 155 21.45 5.38 9.39
N ALA A 156 22.17 6.02 8.47
CA ALA A 156 22.52 7.42 8.60
C ALA A 156 21.30 8.35 8.67
N LEU A 157 20.23 8.04 7.92
CA LEU A 157 18.99 8.83 7.97
C LEU A 157 18.17 8.48 9.21
N TRP A 158 18.11 7.20 9.59
CA TRP A 158 17.43 6.78 10.82
C TRP A 158 18.00 7.47 12.06
N GLU A 159 19.33 7.53 12.20
CA GLU A 159 19.98 8.18 13.35
C GLU A 159 19.75 9.71 13.40
N LYS A 160 19.50 10.33 12.26
CA LYS A 160 19.16 11.77 12.19
C LYS A 160 17.72 12.07 12.57
N LEU A 161 16.84 11.06 12.63
CA LEU A 161 15.46 11.29 13.07
C LEU A 161 15.40 11.70 14.55
N PRO A 162 14.56 12.69 14.90
CA PRO A 162 14.34 13.06 16.30
C PRO A 162 13.92 11.84 17.14
N PRO A 163 14.34 11.71 18.41
CA PRO A 163 13.99 10.58 19.28
C PRO A 163 12.48 10.30 19.35
N ARG A 164 11.67 11.35 19.41
CA ARG A 164 10.22 11.25 19.38
C ARG A 164 9.72 10.54 18.10
N MET A 165 10.24 10.93 16.95
CA MET A 165 9.85 10.34 15.67
C MET A 165 10.27 8.86 15.59
N ARG A 166 11.48 8.53 16.07
CA ARG A 166 11.92 7.12 16.16
C ARG A 166 10.98 6.30 17.05
N ALA A 167 10.59 6.82 18.21
CA ALA A 167 9.65 6.16 19.12
C ALA A 167 8.28 5.96 18.45
N GLU A 168 7.73 6.99 17.79
CA GLU A 168 6.48 6.89 17.03
C GLU A 168 6.54 5.83 15.92
N ARG A 169 7.68 5.69 15.23
CA ARG A 169 7.87 4.67 14.18
C ARG A 169 8.02 3.28 14.76
N ARG A 170 8.68 3.14 15.91
CA ARG A 170 8.81 1.86 16.62
C ARG A 170 7.45 1.35 17.14
N ALA A 171 6.56 2.25 17.55
CA ALA A 171 5.21 1.88 18.00
C ALA A 171 4.35 1.23 16.88
N GLU A 172 4.72 1.38 15.61
CA GLU A 172 4.04 0.74 14.46
C GLU A 172 4.47 -0.71 14.20
N GLY A 173 5.34 -1.27 15.05
CA GLY A 173 5.92 -2.60 14.83
C GLY A 173 4.90 -3.73 14.79
N TYR A 174 3.86 -3.68 15.62
CA TYR A 174 2.78 -4.66 15.56
C TYR A 174 2.00 -4.62 14.25
N ALA A 175 1.81 -3.42 13.66
CA ALA A 175 1.17 -3.29 12.36
C ALA A 175 2.04 -3.88 11.24
N LEU A 176 3.37 -3.65 11.28
CA LEU A 176 4.30 -4.28 10.36
C LEU A 176 4.24 -5.81 10.43
N MET A 177 4.24 -6.38 11.65
CA MET A 177 4.17 -7.83 11.82
C MET A 177 2.84 -8.39 11.31
N ALA A 178 1.72 -7.71 11.57
CA ALA A 178 0.41 -8.08 11.05
C ALA A 178 0.37 -8.03 9.51
N ASP A 179 0.92 -6.99 8.90
CA ASP A 179 1.07 -6.88 7.45
C ASP A 179 1.82 -8.09 6.87
N MET A 180 2.97 -8.41 7.44
CA MET A 180 3.80 -9.53 6.95
C MET A 180 3.12 -10.89 7.15
N ARG A 181 2.45 -11.10 8.27
CA ARG A 181 1.72 -12.35 8.55
C ARG A 181 0.59 -12.58 7.57
N GLY A 182 -0.13 -11.52 7.21
CA GLY A 182 -1.32 -11.59 6.36
C GLY A 182 -1.05 -11.97 4.90
N VAL A 183 0.21 -11.91 4.43
CA VAL A 183 0.54 -12.08 2.99
C VAL A 183 1.67 -13.07 2.73
N ARG A 184 2.08 -13.83 3.73
CA ARG A 184 3.20 -14.79 3.61
C ARG A 184 2.74 -16.20 3.92
N PRO A 185 3.35 -17.21 3.27
CA PRO A 185 3.08 -18.59 3.64
C PRO A 185 3.23 -18.82 5.15
N PRO A 186 2.31 -19.57 5.79
CA PRO A 186 1.26 -20.38 5.17
C PRO A 186 -0.03 -19.62 4.79
N ALA A 187 -0.11 -18.29 4.92
CA ALA A 187 -1.26 -17.52 4.44
C ALA A 187 -1.43 -17.71 2.92
N PRO A 188 -2.68 -17.83 2.42
CA PRO A 188 -2.94 -17.87 0.99
C PRO A 188 -2.59 -16.53 0.33
N PRO A 189 -2.44 -16.49 -1.01
CA PRO A 189 -2.38 -15.23 -1.74
C PRO A 189 -3.55 -14.32 -1.35
N PRO A 190 -3.31 -13.01 -1.13
CA PRO A 190 -4.34 -12.10 -0.62
C PRO A 190 -5.43 -11.76 -1.65
N TYR A 191 -5.21 -12.08 -2.92
CA TYR A 191 -6.14 -11.93 -4.04
C TYR A 191 -5.81 -12.92 -5.17
N ASP A 192 -6.79 -13.22 -6.03
CA ASP A 192 -6.62 -13.87 -7.31
C ASP A 192 -6.53 -12.81 -8.42
N ALA A 193 -5.37 -12.69 -9.06
CA ALA A 193 -5.15 -11.69 -10.10
C ALA A 193 -6.09 -11.89 -11.30
N ALA A 194 -6.42 -13.14 -11.66
CA ALA A 194 -7.32 -13.44 -12.78
C ALA A 194 -8.77 -13.00 -12.51
N ALA A 195 -9.15 -12.84 -11.23
CA ALA A 195 -10.47 -12.38 -10.82
C ALA A 195 -10.57 -10.83 -10.72
N VAL A 196 -9.46 -10.10 -10.85
CA VAL A 196 -9.46 -8.62 -10.85
C VAL A 196 -9.89 -8.12 -12.24
N THR A 197 -11.16 -7.84 -12.43
CA THR A 197 -11.76 -7.49 -13.73
C THR A 197 -11.64 -6.02 -14.12
N VAL A 198 -11.33 -5.14 -13.17
CA VAL A 198 -11.12 -3.70 -13.43
C VAL A 198 -9.73 -3.45 -14.06
N PRO A 199 -9.52 -2.31 -14.76
CA PRO A 199 -8.20 -1.95 -15.28
C PRO A 199 -7.15 -1.86 -14.16
N VAL A 200 -5.96 -2.42 -14.38
CA VAL A 200 -4.83 -2.36 -13.46
C VAL A 200 -3.60 -1.75 -14.14
N VAL A 201 -3.13 -0.64 -13.63
CA VAL A 201 -1.82 -0.07 -13.92
C VAL A 201 -0.85 -0.63 -12.91
N ALA A 202 -0.19 -1.74 -13.24
CA ALA A 202 0.88 -2.28 -12.42
C ALA A 202 2.18 -1.56 -12.79
N ALA A 203 2.71 -0.70 -11.92
CA ALA A 203 3.85 0.14 -12.27
C ALA A 203 5.07 -0.11 -11.37
N HIS A 204 6.26 0.16 -11.91
CA HIS A 204 7.51 0.14 -11.16
C HIS A 204 8.44 1.28 -11.60
N GLY A 205 9.49 1.53 -10.83
CA GLY A 205 10.57 2.44 -11.24
C GLY A 205 11.63 1.72 -12.07
N SER A 206 12.38 2.44 -12.93
CA SER A 206 13.51 1.85 -13.68
C SER A 206 14.64 1.37 -12.75
N GLU A 207 14.74 1.95 -11.53
CA GLU A 207 15.66 1.55 -10.47
C GLU A 207 15.03 0.55 -9.47
N ALA A 208 13.90 -0.04 -9.81
CA ALA A 208 13.23 -1.07 -9.00
C ALA A 208 14.15 -2.28 -8.79
N ARG A 209 14.11 -2.85 -7.60
CA ARG A 209 14.79 -4.13 -7.34
C ARG A 209 14.21 -5.22 -8.24
N PRO A 210 15.02 -6.21 -8.69
CA PRO A 210 14.58 -7.22 -9.65
C PRO A 210 13.28 -7.94 -9.27
N HIS A 211 13.08 -8.25 -7.99
CA HIS A 211 11.85 -8.91 -7.52
C HIS A 211 10.60 -8.00 -7.58
N HIS A 212 10.73 -6.70 -7.37
CA HIS A 212 9.61 -5.76 -7.54
C HIS A 212 9.24 -5.60 -9.01
N ARG A 213 10.24 -5.48 -9.90
CA ARG A 213 10.00 -5.44 -11.34
C ARG A 213 9.29 -6.71 -11.80
N ARG A 214 9.81 -7.89 -11.43
CA ARG A 214 9.20 -9.18 -11.75
C ARG A 214 7.76 -9.27 -11.25
N ALA A 215 7.49 -8.90 -9.99
CA ALA A 215 6.15 -8.91 -9.42
C ALA A 215 5.18 -8.02 -10.21
N THR A 216 5.62 -6.83 -10.62
CA THR A 216 4.84 -5.89 -11.41
C THR A 216 4.52 -6.42 -12.80
N GLU A 217 5.53 -6.96 -13.51
CA GLU A 217 5.38 -7.52 -14.84
C GLU A 217 4.48 -8.78 -14.85
N GLU A 218 4.61 -9.65 -13.83
CA GLU A 218 3.73 -10.80 -13.65
C GLU A 218 2.30 -10.35 -13.32
N LEU A 219 2.11 -9.38 -12.42
CA LEU A 219 0.79 -8.83 -12.11
C LEU A 219 0.08 -8.30 -13.38
N ALA A 220 0.79 -7.51 -14.19
CA ALA A 220 0.21 -6.96 -15.42
C ALA A 220 -0.22 -8.04 -16.42
N ARG A 221 0.46 -9.19 -16.46
CA ARG A 221 0.11 -10.34 -17.32
C ARG A 221 -1.03 -11.17 -16.75
N ASP A 222 -1.07 -11.31 -15.42
CA ASP A 222 -2.01 -12.21 -14.74
C ASP A 222 -3.42 -11.60 -14.62
N VAL A 223 -3.55 -10.27 -14.62
CA VAL A 223 -4.85 -9.57 -14.60
C VAL A 223 -5.42 -9.44 -16.02
N PRO A 224 -6.74 -9.55 -16.22
CA PRO A 224 -7.36 -9.45 -17.55
C PRO A 224 -7.13 -8.13 -18.29
N ARG A 225 -6.95 -7.03 -17.57
CA ARG A 225 -6.81 -5.67 -18.11
C ARG A 225 -5.61 -4.97 -17.49
N GLY A 226 -4.41 -5.56 -17.65
CA GLY A 226 -3.17 -5.09 -17.04
C GLY A 226 -2.27 -4.32 -18.01
N GLU A 227 -1.53 -3.36 -17.49
CA GLU A 227 -0.41 -2.70 -18.15
C GLU A 227 0.73 -2.45 -17.16
N ALA A 228 1.98 -2.37 -17.65
CA ALA A 228 3.17 -2.25 -16.81
C ALA A 228 4.05 -1.05 -17.20
N PRO A 229 3.61 0.21 -16.98
CA PRO A 229 4.44 1.37 -17.22
C PRO A 229 5.58 1.50 -16.21
N THR A 230 6.68 2.14 -16.65
CA THR A 230 7.86 2.41 -15.81
C THR A 230 7.99 3.90 -15.55
N ILE A 231 8.37 4.29 -14.32
CA ILE A 231 8.83 5.65 -14.00
C ILE A 231 10.35 5.68 -14.08
N GLU A 232 10.88 6.44 -15.02
CA GLU A 232 12.32 6.56 -15.25
C GLU A 232 13.02 7.23 -14.07
N GLY A 233 14.17 6.71 -13.64
CA GLY A 233 14.96 7.22 -12.49
C GLY A 233 14.34 6.96 -11.13
N ALA A 234 13.18 6.32 -11.06
CA ALA A 234 12.51 6.04 -9.78
C ALA A 234 12.88 4.66 -9.23
N GLY A 235 12.97 4.58 -7.90
CA GLY A 235 13.00 3.33 -7.16
C GLY A 235 11.67 3.10 -6.42
N HIS A 236 11.72 2.27 -5.36
CA HIS A 236 10.52 1.87 -4.60
C HIS A 236 9.72 3.05 -4.03
N GLY A 237 10.37 4.16 -3.69
CA GLY A 237 9.75 5.35 -3.09
C GLY A 237 9.28 6.41 -4.10
N ALA A 238 8.82 6.07 -5.31
CA ALA A 238 8.45 7.04 -6.35
C ALA A 238 7.40 8.08 -5.90
N HIS A 239 6.46 7.73 -5.05
CA HIS A 239 5.47 8.66 -4.49
C HIS A 239 6.11 9.81 -3.68
N LEU A 240 7.36 9.63 -3.22
CA LEU A 240 8.17 10.65 -2.52
C LEU A 240 9.11 11.39 -3.46
N SER A 241 9.81 10.67 -4.35
CA SER A 241 10.87 11.20 -5.21
C SER A 241 10.37 11.70 -6.56
N HIS A 242 9.33 11.09 -7.14
CA HIS A 242 8.75 11.37 -8.45
C HIS A 242 7.22 11.55 -8.36
N PRO A 243 6.73 12.48 -7.50
CA PRO A 243 5.29 12.62 -7.24
C PRO A 243 4.48 13.05 -8.45
N VAL A 244 5.07 13.79 -9.40
CA VAL A 244 4.41 14.23 -10.64
C VAL A 244 4.15 13.03 -11.55
N GLU A 245 5.16 12.20 -11.78
CA GLU A 245 5.08 10.99 -12.60
C GLU A 245 4.14 9.96 -11.96
N PHE A 246 4.22 9.80 -10.64
CA PHE A 246 3.29 8.94 -9.91
C PHE A 246 1.83 9.43 -10.06
N ALA A 247 1.59 10.74 -9.94
CA ALA A 247 0.27 11.33 -10.19
C ALA A 247 -0.17 11.15 -11.66
N GLY A 248 0.76 11.17 -12.62
CA GLY A 248 0.52 10.83 -14.02
C GLY A 248 -0.03 9.41 -14.19
N LEU A 249 0.52 8.43 -13.46
CA LEU A 249 0.00 7.06 -13.45
C LEU A 249 -1.40 6.96 -12.82
N VAL A 250 -1.68 7.76 -11.78
CA VAL A 250 -3.03 7.86 -11.20
C VAL A 250 -4.02 8.39 -12.24
N ARG A 251 -3.69 9.47 -12.95
CA ARG A 251 -4.54 10.03 -14.04
C ARG A 251 -4.75 9.02 -15.16
N ARG A 252 -3.72 8.25 -15.52
CA ARG A 252 -3.83 7.14 -16.47
C ARG A 252 -4.86 6.10 -16.00
N SER A 253 -4.82 5.71 -14.73
CA SER A 253 -5.82 4.80 -14.15
C SER A 253 -7.23 5.39 -14.20
N VAL A 254 -7.39 6.71 -13.94
CA VAL A 254 -8.67 7.41 -14.06
C VAL A 254 -9.17 7.39 -15.50
N ALA A 255 -8.30 7.62 -16.47
CA ALA A 255 -8.66 7.58 -17.91
C ALA A 255 -9.13 6.19 -18.34
N LEU A 256 -8.44 5.13 -17.90
CA LEU A 256 -8.84 3.73 -18.16
C LEU A 256 -10.18 3.36 -17.52
N ALA A 257 -10.50 3.96 -16.37
CA ALA A 257 -11.78 3.79 -15.68
C ALA A 257 -12.97 4.43 -16.40
N GLY A 258 -12.72 5.48 -17.20
CA GLY A 258 -13.73 6.18 -17.99
C GLY A 258 -13.96 5.59 -19.39
N GLY A 259 -13.04 4.74 -19.88
CA GLY A 259 -13.21 4.02 -21.13
C GLY A 259 -14.20 2.87 -20.97
N GLU A 260 -15.29 2.84 -21.72
CA GLU A 260 -16.17 1.68 -21.80
C GLU A 260 -15.35 0.43 -22.18
N PRO A 261 -15.67 -0.75 -21.59
CA PRO A 261 -15.10 -2.01 -22.10
C PRO A 261 -15.49 -2.10 -23.57
N GLY A 262 -14.48 -2.16 -24.46
CA GLY A 262 -14.70 -2.25 -25.90
C GLY A 262 -15.75 -3.33 -26.21
N ARG A 263 -16.75 -2.93 -27.01
CA ARG A 263 -17.77 -3.82 -27.56
C ARG A 263 -17.14 -4.90 -28.41
#